data_155dd1d0be0f6fc26f15f4aaed275579
#
_entry.id   155dd1d0be0f6fc26f15f4aaed275579
#
_cell.length_a   1.000
_cell.length_b   1.000
_cell.length_c   1.000
_cell.angle_alpha   90.00
_cell.angle_beta   90.00
_cell.angle_gamma   90.00
#
_symmetry.space_group_name_H-M   'P 1'
#
loop_
_entity.id
_entity.type
_entity.pdbx_description
1 polymer ?
#
loop_
_entity_poly.entity_id
_entity_poly.type
_entity_poly.pdbx_seq_one_letter_code
_entity_poly.pdbx_strand_id
1 'polypeptide(L)'
;QDVPLKLAAGRFRLLRSVSGKRMAHGQLLALRPHDGHRFLLAKTTWLMQEKGGGLIAGILMLPGCPTAIAARRQDAPPESHGRYERAFLLPALPGIAETASIIVHPGWFRPGRIIEIYGDGPAQVRLTQLLDSGPDYELAAFAPDGTASSVSA
;
A
#
# COMPACT_ATOMS: atom_id res chain seq x y z
N GLN A 1 -19.83 -1.39 -15.89
CA GLN A 1 -19.17 -0.17 -16.38
C GLN A 1 -18.01 0.11 -15.44
N ASP A 2 -16.83 -0.28 -15.87
CA ASP A 2 -15.60 0.10 -15.18
C ASP A 2 -15.45 1.61 -15.28
N VAL A 3 -15.67 2.28 -14.17
CA VAL A 3 -15.30 3.68 -14.04
C VAL A 3 -13.77 3.71 -14.03
N PRO A 4 -13.12 4.34 -15.00
CA PRO A 4 -11.68 4.48 -14.95
C PRO A 4 -11.36 5.24 -13.67
N LEU A 5 -10.58 4.60 -12.78
CA LEU A 5 -10.03 5.21 -11.59
C LEU A 5 -9.06 6.32 -12.02
N LYS A 6 -9.60 7.45 -12.43
CA LYS A 6 -8.85 8.70 -12.38
C LYS A 6 -8.49 8.89 -10.90
N LEU A 7 -7.24 9.18 -10.60
CA LEU A 7 -6.80 9.66 -9.31
C LEU A 7 -7.81 10.70 -8.80
N ALA A 8 -8.78 10.25 -8.03
CA ALA A 8 -9.85 11.09 -7.56
C ALA A 8 -9.43 11.62 -6.20
N ALA A 9 -8.99 12.88 -6.17
CA ALA A 9 -8.97 13.64 -4.95
C ALA A 9 -10.42 13.92 -4.55
N GLY A 10 -10.84 13.49 -3.38
CA GLY A 10 -12.20 13.65 -2.91
C GLY A 10 -12.27 14.12 -1.46
N ARG A 11 -13.39 14.74 -1.10
CA ARG A 11 -13.76 15.02 0.29
C ARG A 11 -14.64 13.88 0.79
N PHE A 12 -14.26 13.29 1.91
CA PHE A 12 -15.04 12.24 2.54
C PHE A 12 -15.30 12.60 3.99
N ARG A 13 -16.55 12.46 4.41
CA ARG A 13 -16.93 12.56 5.80
C ARG A 13 -16.73 11.19 6.44
N LEU A 14 -15.77 11.09 7.34
CA LEU A 14 -15.53 9.89 8.10
C LEU A 14 -16.33 9.96 9.40
N LEU A 15 -17.33 9.09 9.50
CA LEU A 15 -18.02 8.88 10.76
C LEU A 15 -17.16 7.95 11.61
N ARG A 16 -16.61 8.47 12.68
CA ARG A 16 -15.81 7.69 13.62
C ARG A 16 -16.74 6.93 14.56
N SER A 17 -16.84 5.62 14.39
CA SER A 17 -17.64 4.76 15.27
C SER A 17 -16.88 4.23 16.50
N VAL A 18 -15.56 4.41 16.56
CA VAL A 18 -14.72 3.88 17.65
C VAL A 18 -13.68 4.92 18.06
N SER A 19 -13.52 5.13 19.37
CA SER A 19 -12.41 5.89 19.92
C SER A 19 -11.09 5.13 19.67
N GLY A 20 -10.42 5.44 18.60
CA GLY A 20 -9.18 4.83 18.18
C GLY A 20 -8.10 5.87 17.91
N LYS A 21 -6.99 5.42 17.38
CA LYS A 21 -5.83 6.25 17.03
C LYS A 21 -6.21 7.53 16.28
N ARG A 22 -5.54 8.62 16.60
CA ARG A 22 -5.68 9.89 15.87
C ARG A 22 -5.34 9.64 14.39
N MET A 23 -6.19 10.12 13.50
CA MET A 23 -5.85 10.16 12.07
C MET A 23 -4.76 11.20 11.86
N ALA A 24 -3.75 10.86 11.07
CA ALA A 24 -2.64 11.72 10.73
C ALA A 24 -2.72 12.15 9.26
N HIS A 25 -2.10 13.28 8.95
CA HIS A 25 -1.85 13.67 7.57
C HIS A 25 -0.94 12.64 6.89
N GLY A 26 -1.26 12.28 5.66
CA GLY A 26 -0.49 11.29 4.88
C GLY A 26 -0.70 9.83 5.28
N GLN A 27 -1.61 9.55 6.21
CA GLN A 27 -1.90 8.20 6.67
C GLN A 27 -2.57 7.36 5.59
N LEU A 28 -2.17 6.10 5.49
CA LEU A 28 -2.79 5.11 4.61
C LEU A 28 -4.15 4.68 5.14
N LEU A 29 -5.14 4.63 4.26
CA LEU A 29 -6.49 4.19 4.55
C LEU A 29 -6.91 3.07 3.60
N ALA A 30 -7.60 2.08 4.14
CA ALA A 30 -8.35 1.12 3.35
C ALA A 30 -9.82 1.53 3.31
N LEU A 31 -10.35 1.75 2.14
CA LEU A 31 -11.72 2.19 1.92
C LEU A 31 -12.48 1.12 1.15
N ARG A 32 -13.67 0.80 1.62
CA ARG A 32 -14.60 -0.05 0.89
C ARG A 32 -15.79 0.79 0.46
N PRO A 33 -16.03 0.95 -0.85
CA PRO A 33 -17.25 1.60 -1.36
C PRO A 33 -18.50 0.88 -0.81
N HIS A 34 -19.57 1.64 -0.60
CA HIS A 34 -20.81 1.13 0.01
C HIS A 34 -21.40 -0.07 -0.74
N ASP A 35 -21.28 -0.07 -2.04
CA ASP A 35 -21.75 -1.10 -2.98
C ASP A 35 -20.62 -2.02 -3.48
N GLY A 36 -19.41 -1.84 -2.98
CA GLY A 36 -18.22 -2.56 -3.40
C GLY A 36 -17.85 -3.74 -2.49
N HIS A 37 -17.36 -4.81 -3.09
CA HIS A 37 -16.84 -5.97 -2.38
C HIS A 37 -15.32 -5.92 -2.14
N ARG A 38 -14.64 -4.94 -2.73
CA ARG A 38 -13.18 -4.81 -2.67
C ARG A 38 -12.77 -3.55 -1.92
N PHE A 39 -11.65 -3.65 -1.23
CA PHE A 39 -11.01 -2.48 -0.64
C PHE A 39 -10.15 -1.77 -1.67
N LEU A 40 -10.12 -0.45 -1.55
CA LEU A 40 -9.22 0.45 -2.26
C LEU A 40 -8.32 1.13 -1.22
N LEU A 41 -7.12 1.50 -1.62
CA LEU A 41 -6.21 2.22 -0.74
C LEU A 41 -6.19 3.71 -1.10
N ALA A 42 -6.09 4.53 -0.08
CA ALA A 42 -6.00 5.96 -0.20
C ALA A 42 -5.06 6.52 0.87
N LYS A 43 -4.61 7.75 0.70
CA LYS A 43 -3.92 8.50 1.74
C LYS A 43 -4.67 9.76 2.12
N THR A 44 -4.59 10.14 3.37
CA THR A 44 -5.12 11.43 3.84
C THR A 44 -4.24 12.57 3.35
N THR A 45 -4.85 13.59 2.76
CA THR A 45 -4.15 14.79 2.29
C THR A 45 -4.34 15.99 3.20
N TRP A 46 -5.48 16.06 3.88
CA TRP A 46 -5.78 17.03 4.92
C TRP A 46 -6.88 16.51 5.85
N LEU A 47 -6.93 17.07 7.03
CA LEU A 47 -7.93 16.73 8.05
C LEU A 47 -8.54 18.03 8.61
N MET A 48 -9.85 18.03 8.82
CA MET A 48 -10.57 19.12 9.43
C MET A 48 -11.59 18.58 10.43
N GLN A 49 -11.63 19.17 11.61
CA GLN A 49 -12.62 18.84 12.61
C GLN A 49 -13.85 19.74 12.42
N GLU A 50 -15.03 19.14 12.36
CA GLU A 50 -16.29 19.87 12.31
C GLU A 50 -16.70 20.36 13.73
N LYS A 51 -17.44 21.46 13.75
CA LYS A 51 -18.18 21.88 14.96
C LYS A 51 -19.20 20.80 15.28
N GLY A 52 -18.99 20.04 16.33
CA GLY A 52 -19.86 18.91 16.71
C GLY A 52 -19.15 17.56 16.77
N GLY A 53 -17.82 17.52 16.54
CA GLY A 53 -16.99 16.34 16.76
C GLY A 53 -16.81 15.41 15.55
N GLY A 54 -17.37 15.75 14.39
CA GLY A 54 -17.11 15.04 13.15
C GLY A 54 -15.71 15.32 12.59
N LEU A 55 -15.17 14.39 11.81
CA LEU A 55 -13.92 14.55 11.11
C LEU A 55 -14.16 14.49 9.59
N ILE A 56 -13.69 15.51 8.88
CA ILE A 56 -13.66 15.52 7.42
C ILE A 56 -12.21 15.32 6.98
N ALA A 57 -12.01 14.44 6.04
CA ALA A 57 -10.70 14.20 5.46
C ALA A 57 -10.73 14.42 3.95
N GLY A 58 -9.69 15.06 3.43
CA GLY A 58 -9.33 14.94 2.03
C GLY A 58 -8.54 13.67 1.83
N ILE A 59 -8.82 12.94 0.78
CA ILE A 59 -8.10 11.73 0.46
C ILE A 59 -7.64 11.73 -0.99
N LEU A 60 -6.53 11.07 -1.24
CA LEU A 60 -6.03 10.74 -2.56
C LEU A 60 -6.04 9.23 -2.72
N MET A 61 -6.76 8.75 -3.73
CA MET A 61 -6.81 7.32 -4.03
C MET A 61 -5.49 6.85 -4.62
N LEU A 62 -4.98 5.73 -4.12
CA LEU A 62 -3.88 5.02 -4.77
C LEU A 62 -4.42 4.22 -5.96
N PRO A 63 -3.66 4.13 -7.08
CA PRO A 63 -4.16 3.54 -8.29
C PRO A 63 -4.29 2.02 -8.19
N GLY A 64 -5.43 1.49 -8.65
CA GLY A 64 -5.69 0.07 -8.78
C GLY A 64 -6.25 -0.62 -7.52
N CYS A 65 -6.67 -1.85 -7.71
CA CYS A 65 -7.12 -2.70 -6.61
C CYS A 65 -5.93 -3.37 -5.95
N PRO A 66 -5.71 -3.16 -4.64
CA PRO A 66 -4.62 -3.78 -3.94
C PRO A 66 -4.84 -5.29 -3.75
N THR A 67 -3.78 -6.05 -3.82
CA THR A 67 -3.73 -7.45 -3.39
C THR A 67 -2.97 -7.55 -2.09
N ALA A 68 -3.61 -8.07 -1.05
CA ALA A 68 -2.94 -8.31 0.23
C ALA A 68 -1.98 -9.49 0.10
N ILE A 69 -0.76 -9.29 0.56
CA ILE A 69 0.30 -10.29 0.56
C ILE A 69 1.04 -10.27 1.90
N ALA A 70 1.85 -11.29 2.12
CA ALA A 70 2.87 -11.28 3.17
C ALA A 70 4.23 -10.92 2.57
N ALA A 71 5.03 -10.17 3.29
CA ALA A 71 6.36 -9.77 2.86
C ALA A 71 7.35 -9.82 4.01
N ARG A 72 8.61 -10.11 3.69
CA ARG A 72 9.73 -10.02 4.65
C ARG A 72 10.99 -9.51 3.96
N ARG A 73 11.81 -8.80 4.71
CA ARG A 73 13.12 -8.38 4.23
C ARG A 73 14.12 -9.53 4.36
N GLN A 74 14.92 -9.77 3.35
CA GLN A 74 15.99 -10.74 3.44
C GLN A 74 17.10 -10.33 4.42
N ASP A 75 17.37 -9.03 4.50
CA ASP A 75 18.36 -8.41 5.39
C ASP A 75 17.79 -8.00 6.74
N ALA A 76 16.69 -8.61 7.17
CA ALA A 76 16.07 -8.29 8.45
C ALA A 76 16.99 -8.67 9.64
N PRO A 77 16.94 -7.89 10.73
CA PRO A 77 17.67 -8.23 11.95
C PRO A 77 17.30 -9.63 12.47
N PRO A 78 18.20 -10.32 13.18
CA PRO A 78 17.95 -11.69 13.67
C PRO A 78 16.65 -11.85 14.46
N GLU A 79 16.27 -10.85 15.25
CA GLU A 79 15.04 -10.87 16.04
C GLU A 79 13.76 -10.84 15.20
N SER A 80 13.84 -10.36 13.96
CA SER A 80 12.73 -10.35 12.99
C SER A 80 12.91 -11.35 11.85
N HIS A 81 13.96 -12.17 11.90
CA HIS A 81 14.22 -13.17 10.86
C HIS A 81 13.08 -14.18 10.77
N GLY A 82 12.58 -14.39 9.57
CA GLY A 82 11.49 -15.32 9.28
C GLY A 82 10.08 -14.76 9.52
N ARG A 83 9.95 -13.54 10.05
CA ARG A 83 8.64 -12.93 10.27
C ARG A 83 8.14 -12.26 9.00
N TYR A 84 7.01 -12.73 8.52
CA TYR A 84 6.26 -12.06 7.47
C TYR A 84 5.38 -10.96 8.06
N GLU A 85 5.32 -9.84 7.37
CA GLU A 85 4.47 -8.71 7.70
C GLU A 85 3.50 -8.42 6.55
N ARG A 86 2.41 -7.71 6.85
CA ARG A 86 1.42 -7.36 5.84
C ARG A 86 2.00 -6.36 4.85
N ALA A 87 1.73 -6.60 3.58
CA ALA A 87 2.06 -5.70 2.48
C ALA A 87 0.93 -5.74 1.44
N PHE A 88 0.97 -4.83 0.48
CA PHE A 88 0.00 -4.79 -0.60
C PHE A 88 0.72 -4.63 -1.93
N LEU A 89 0.31 -5.41 -2.92
CA LEU A 89 0.68 -5.17 -4.31
C LEU A 89 -0.37 -4.30 -4.98
N LEU A 90 0.09 -3.33 -5.73
CA LEU A 90 -0.72 -2.52 -6.64
C LEU A 90 -0.33 -2.86 -8.08
N PRO A 91 -1.31 -3.12 -8.96
CA PRO A 91 -1.04 -3.50 -10.34
C PRO A 91 -0.48 -2.32 -11.14
N ALA A 92 0.23 -2.63 -12.21
CA ALA A 92 0.51 -1.66 -13.25
C ALA A 92 -0.80 -1.27 -13.95
N LEU A 93 -1.00 0.02 -14.17
CA LEU A 93 -2.16 0.57 -14.88
C LEU A 93 -1.65 1.45 -16.03
N PRO A 94 -1.76 0.99 -17.27
CA PRO A 94 -1.29 1.78 -18.42
C PRO A 94 -1.87 3.19 -18.44
N GLY A 95 -1.00 4.19 -18.61
CA GLY A 95 -1.38 5.61 -18.62
C GLY A 95 -1.56 6.25 -17.22
N ILE A 96 -1.47 5.49 -16.13
CA ILE A 96 -1.59 6.00 -14.75
C ILE A 96 -0.37 5.58 -13.92
N ALA A 97 -0.06 4.30 -13.90
CA ALA A 97 1.09 3.72 -13.21
C ALA A 97 1.69 2.64 -14.09
N GLU A 98 2.77 2.94 -14.78
CA GLU A 98 3.34 2.05 -15.79
C GLU A 98 3.97 0.78 -15.21
N THR A 99 4.31 0.82 -13.93
CA THR A 99 4.90 -0.31 -13.22
C THR A 99 4.07 -0.72 -12.02
N ALA A 100 4.06 -2.00 -11.71
CA ALA A 100 3.52 -2.49 -10.46
C ALA A 100 4.32 -1.92 -9.27
N SER A 101 3.64 -1.74 -8.15
CA SER A 101 4.24 -1.19 -6.93
C SER A 101 3.83 -2.01 -5.71
N ILE A 102 4.60 -1.84 -4.65
CA ILE A 102 4.37 -2.53 -3.38
C ILE A 102 4.28 -1.50 -2.25
N ILE A 103 3.32 -1.71 -1.34
CA ILE A 103 3.21 -0.97 -0.09
C ILE A 103 3.82 -1.82 1.01
N VAL A 104 4.81 -1.27 1.68
CA VAL A 104 5.54 -1.88 2.78
C VAL A 104 5.58 -0.96 4.00
N HIS A 105 6.09 -1.46 5.10
CA HIS A 105 6.26 -0.69 6.32
C HIS A 105 7.28 0.46 6.15
N PRO A 106 7.14 1.55 6.91
CA PRO A 106 8.12 2.63 6.92
C PRO A 106 9.53 2.12 7.24
N GLY A 107 10.51 2.65 6.54
CA GLY A 107 11.91 2.27 6.71
C GLY A 107 12.34 1.00 5.94
N TRP A 108 11.42 0.37 5.24
CA TRP A 108 11.76 -0.82 4.44
C TRP A 108 12.42 -0.49 3.11
N PHE A 109 12.08 0.66 2.53
CA PHE A 109 12.64 1.04 1.23
C PHE A 109 14.13 1.34 1.34
N ARG A 110 14.88 0.65 0.51
CA ARG A 110 16.25 1.02 0.07
C ARG A 110 16.40 0.58 -1.38
N PRO A 111 17.04 1.39 -2.22
CA PRO A 111 17.29 1.00 -3.60
C PRO A 111 18.05 -0.34 -3.65
N GLY A 112 17.53 -1.29 -4.44
CA GLY A 112 18.14 -2.61 -4.60
C GLY A 112 17.85 -3.61 -3.48
N ARG A 113 17.08 -3.24 -2.43
CA ARG A 113 16.72 -4.19 -1.37
C ARG A 113 15.85 -5.30 -1.91
N ILE A 114 16.16 -6.53 -1.53
CA ILE A 114 15.37 -7.72 -1.86
C ILE A 114 14.31 -7.94 -0.78
N ILE A 115 13.08 -8.07 -1.23
CA ILE A 115 11.92 -8.43 -0.41
C ILE A 115 11.41 -9.78 -0.89
N GLU A 116 11.23 -10.69 0.04
CA GLU A 116 10.52 -11.93 -0.23
C GLU A 116 9.02 -11.68 -0.01
N ILE A 117 8.22 -12.02 -0.99
CA ILE A 117 6.76 -11.87 -0.94
C ILE A 117 6.10 -13.23 -1.06
N TYR A 118 4.95 -13.37 -0.40
CA TYR A 118 4.12 -14.56 -0.46
C TYR A 118 2.66 -14.15 -0.71
N GLY A 119 2.18 -14.50 -1.89
CA GLY A 119 0.78 -14.36 -2.30
C GLY A 119 0.25 -15.72 -2.72
N ASP A 120 0.20 -16.00 -4.01
CA ASP A 120 -0.12 -17.34 -4.54
C ASP A 120 1.07 -18.31 -4.43
N GLY A 121 2.21 -17.84 -4.02
CA GLY A 121 3.44 -18.59 -3.81
C GLY A 121 4.57 -17.63 -3.45
N PRO A 122 5.75 -18.17 -3.07
CA PRO A 122 6.90 -17.35 -2.74
C PRO A 122 7.49 -16.72 -4.00
N ALA A 123 7.86 -15.46 -3.92
CA ALA A 123 8.60 -14.74 -4.95
C ALA A 123 9.56 -13.75 -4.30
N GLN A 124 10.58 -13.35 -5.05
CA GLN A 124 11.50 -12.32 -4.63
C GLN A 124 11.41 -11.13 -5.58
N VAL A 125 11.37 -9.96 -5.01
CA VAL A 125 11.33 -8.70 -5.74
C VAL A 125 12.41 -7.75 -5.23
N ARG A 126 12.90 -6.94 -6.13
CA ARG A 126 13.91 -5.92 -5.83
C ARG A 126 13.23 -4.55 -5.84
N LEU A 127 13.31 -3.82 -4.74
CA LEU A 127 12.82 -2.45 -4.68
C LEU A 127 13.72 -1.53 -5.53
N THR A 128 13.11 -0.74 -6.38
CA THR A 128 13.83 0.10 -7.35
C THR A 128 13.73 1.58 -7.06
N GLN A 129 12.54 2.07 -6.76
CA GLN A 129 12.28 3.49 -6.57
C GLN A 129 11.20 3.72 -5.53
N LEU A 130 11.42 4.68 -4.62
CA LEU A 130 10.38 5.17 -3.73
C LEU A 130 9.45 6.09 -4.52
N LEU A 131 8.16 5.75 -4.56
CA LEU A 131 7.13 6.51 -5.28
C LEU A 131 6.37 7.47 -4.37
N ASP A 132 6.11 7.03 -3.14
CA ASP A 132 5.39 7.82 -2.14
C ASP A 132 5.68 7.27 -0.74
N SER A 133 5.48 8.08 0.27
CA SER A 133 5.63 7.67 1.66
C SER A 133 4.70 8.44 2.59
N GLY A 134 4.36 7.84 3.70
CA GLY A 134 3.59 8.43 4.76
C GLY A 134 4.09 7.98 6.13
N PRO A 135 3.43 8.36 7.22
CA PRO A 135 3.83 7.99 8.56
C PRO A 135 3.72 6.48 8.84
N ASP A 136 2.93 5.76 8.07
CA ASP A 136 2.60 4.35 8.29
C ASP A 136 2.85 3.46 7.07
N TYR A 137 3.39 3.98 5.97
CA TYR A 137 3.66 3.22 4.76
C TYR A 137 4.77 3.81 3.90
N GLU A 138 5.31 2.97 3.03
CA GLU A 138 6.13 3.35 1.88
C GLU A 138 5.59 2.66 0.64
N LEU A 139 5.43 3.39 -0.45
CA LEU A 139 5.04 2.88 -1.75
C LEU A 139 6.27 2.88 -2.66
N ALA A 140 6.67 1.71 -3.11
CA ALA A 140 7.85 1.54 -3.95
C ALA A 140 7.55 0.80 -5.24
N ALA A 141 8.19 1.20 -6.30
CA ALA A 141 8.30 0.40 -7.51
C ALA A 141 9.24 -0.77 -7.26
N PHE A 142 8.99 -1.89 -7.90
CA PHE A 142 9.82 -3.07 -7.82
C PHE A 142 9.99 -3.76 -9.17
N ALA A 143 11.00 -4.58 -9.27
CA ALA A 143 11.23 -5.49 -10.36
C ALA A 143 11.37 -6.92 -9.83
N PRO A 144 11.02 -7.95 -10.63
CA PRO A 144 11.32 -9.32 -10.25
C PRO A 144 12.83 -9.48 -10.01
N ASP A 145 13.20 -10.16 -8.92
CA ASP A 145 14.60 -10.54 -8.73
C ASP A 145 14.84 -11.85 -9.51
N GLY A 146 15.72 -11.79 -10.50
CA GLY A 146 15.99 -12.90 -11.43
C GLY A 146 16.65 -14.13 -10.81
N THR A 147 16.74 -14.23 -9.50
CA THR A 147 17.23 -15.40 -8.76
C THR A 147 16.10 -16.37 -8.35
N ALA A 148 14.94 -16.30 -9.00
CA ALA A 148 13.96 -17.39 -8.89
C ALA A 148 14.60 -18.65 -9.48
N SER A 149 15.08 -19.49 -8.58
CA SER A 149 15.60 -20.83 -8.91
C SER A 149 14.65 -21.52 -9.86
N SER A 150 15.13 -21.77 -11.06
CA SER A 150 14.65 -22.88 -11.85
C SER A 150 14.98 -24.15 -11.06
N VAL A 151 14.09 -24.56 -10.19
CA VAL A 151 14.05 -25.95 -9.78
C VAL A 151 13.43 -26.69 -10.96
N SER A 152 14.29 -27.03 -11.92
CA SER A 152 13.99 -28.11 -12.82
C SER A 152 13.79 -29.37 -11.99
N ALA A 153 12.62 -29.93 -12.13
CA ALA A 153 12.37 -31.29 -11.72
C ALA A 153 13.25 -32.24 -12.50
#